data_94764d9e9d7c44c9f32e5ca77347019b
#
_entry.id   94764d9e9d7c44c9f32e5ca77347019b
#
_cell.length_a   1.000
_cell.length_b   1.000
_cell.length_c   1.000
_cell.angle_alpha   90.00
_cell.angle_beta   90.00
_cell.angle_gamma   90.00
#
_symmetry.space_group_name_H-M   'P 1'
#
loop_
_entity.id
_entity.type
_entity.pdbx_description
1 polymer ?
#
loop_
_entity_poly.entity_id
_entity_poly.type
_entity_poly.pdbx_seq_one_letter_code
_entity_poly.pdbx_strand_id
1 'polypeptide(L)'
;MIDIKHHGAVSGVTGSCHELVVGRSGILIDCGLFQGAEAGNGASASNLAIDFSISHIRALVVTHVHIDHVGRIPYLLAAGFDGPIICSEPSAIMLPEILEDALKIGFTRDRALIERVLGLIRSRLVPVPYEQWHSVFDGKDESLSVRLQRAGHILGSAYVECEAESDGEFERVVFSGDLGASHAPLLPEPQPPERADRLVIESTYGDKDHESREERRYRLKAVLEHALEDGGTVLVPAFSIGRTQDLLYEIESLIHEFGSDEVGPDLPWRDLEIVVDSPPILPVSTGTSSLSGTLKPPNWSVRAGTRSRSNNSR
;
A
#
# COMPACT_ATOMS: atom_id res chain seq x y z
N MET A 1 -24.24 15.51 -14.81
CA MET A 1 -24.18 15.44 -13.32
C MET A 1 -22.93 14.71 -12.90
N ILE A 2 -22.14 15.30 -11.98
CA ILE A 2 -20.93 14.69 -11.39
C ILE A 2 -21.19 14.46 -9.89
N ASP A 3 -21.04 13.24 -9.39
CA ASP A 3 -21.36 12.86 -8.00
C ASP A 3 -20.31 11.91 -7.42
N ILE A 4 -20.17 11.90 -6.08
CA ILE A 4 -19.26 11.02 -5.35
C ILE A 4 -20.07 10.16 -4.39
N LYS A 5 -19.88 8.84 -4.46
CA LYS A 5 -20.45 7.90 -3.51
C LYS A 5 -19.33 7.17 -2.77
N HIS A 6 -19.57 6.86 -1.53
CA HIS A 6 -18.62 6.17 -0.67
C HIS A 6 -19.18 4.79 -0.29
N HIS A 7 -18.45 3.73 -0.60
CA HIS A 7 -18.79 2.34 -0.31
C HIS A 7 -17.92 1.74 0.82
N GLY A 8 -17.08 2.56 1.44
CA GLY A 8 -16.23 2.21 2.56
C GLY A 8 -15.37 3.39 3.03
N ALA A 9 -14.66 3.22 4.13
CA ALA A 9 -13.79 4.22 4.78
C ALA A 9 -14.45 5.58 5.08
N VAL A 10 -15.74 5.58 5.47
CA VAL A 10 -16.49 6.80 5.80
C VAL A 10 -16.52 7.07 7.30
N SER A 11 -16.76 6.03 8.09
CA SER A 11 -16.82 6.07 9.55
C SER A 11 -15.66 5.31 10.21
N GLY A 12 -14.69 4.90 9.45
CA GLY A 12 -13.51 4.15 9.83
C GLY A 12 -12.38 4.36 8.82
N VAL A 13 -11.28 3.60 8.99
CA VAL A 13 -10.06 3.77 8.21
C VAL A 13 -9.80 2.66 7.19
N THR A 14 -10.61 1.58 7.19
CA THR A 14 -10.39 0.44 6.32
C THR A 14 -11.52 0.25 5.31
N GLY A 15 -11.28 -0.56 4.28
CA GLY A 15 -12.25 -0.85 3.24
C GLY A 15 -12.45 0.30 2.25
N SER A 16 -11.40 1.09 1.97
CA SER A 16 -11.45 2.22 1.04
C SER A 16 -12.07 1.81 -0.28
N CYS A 17 -13.17 2.49 -0.64
CA CYS A 17 -13.87 2.27 -1.89
C CYS A 17 -14.78 3.47 -2.16
N HIS A 18 -14.41 4.28 -3.13
CA HIS A 18 -15.16 5.47 -3.51
C HIS A 18 -15.57 5.38 -4.98
N GLU A 19 -16.71 5.91 -5.33
CA GLU A 19 -17.22 5.95 -6.69
C GLU A 19 -17.33 7.39 -7.14
N LEU A 20 -16.70 7.71 -8.29
CA LEU A 20 -16.93 8.96 -9.00
C LEU A 20 -17.88 8.69 -10.16
N VAL A 21 -19.07 9.24 -10.10
CA VAL A 21 -20.09 9.17 -11.14
C VAL A 21 -19.98 10.38 -12.05
N VAL A 22 -19.92 10.15 -13.35
CA VAL A 22 -19.90 11.20 -14.37
C VAL A 22 -20.96 10.87 -15.42
N GLY A 23 -22.06 11.61 -15.40
CA GLY A 23 -23.21 11.33 -16.25
C GLY A 23 -23.84 9.96 -15.97
N ARG A 24 -23.69 9.03 -16.92
CA ARG A 24 -24.20 7.64 -16.81
C ARG A 24 -23.08 6.60 -16.57
N SER A 25 -21.84 7.06 -16.58
CA SER A 25 -20.65 6.24 -16.34
C SER A 25 -20.02 6.58 -15.00
N GLY A 26 -19.14 5.72 -14.51
CA GLY A 26 -18.40 5.98 -13.27
C GLY A 26 -17.11 5.19 -13.22
N ILE A 27 -16.27 5.52 -12.23
CA ILE A 27 -15.10 4.76 -11.85
C ILE A 27 -15.13 4.46 -10.36
N LEU A 28 -14.44 3.40 -9.96
CA LEU A 28 -14.09 3.17 -8.55
C LEU A 28 -12.69 3.68 -8.29
N ILE A 29 -12.50 4.30 -7.12
CA ILE A 29 -11.21 4.60 -6.53
C ILE A 29 -11.06 3.66 -5.34
N ASP A 30 -10.12 2.72 -5.46
CA ASP A 30 -9.88 1.60 -4.55
C ASP A 30 -11.07 0.61 -4.44
N CYS A 31 -10.77 -0.56 -3.91
CA CYS A 31 -11.73 -1.59 -3.56
C CYS A 31 -11.15 -2.43 -2.41
N GLY A 32 -11.12 -1.84 -1.23
CA GLY A 32 -10.39 -2.30 -0.07
C GLY A 32 -11.13 -3.29 0.81
N LEU A 33 -10.37 -4.05 1.58
CA LEU A 33 -10.88 -4.99 2.56
C LEU A 33 -11.13 -4.28 3.91
N PHE A 34 -12.28 -4.55 4.53
CA PHE A 34 -12.53 -4.12 5.90
C PHE A 34 -11.69 -4.96 6.87
N GLN A 35 -11.09 -4.33 7.87
CA GLN A 35 -10.18 -4.97 8.82
C GLN A 35 -10.54 -4.65 10.28
N GLY A 36 -10.04 -5.46 11.22
CA GLY A 36 -10.21 -5.23 12.65
C GLY A 36 -11.68 -5.15 13.10
N ALA A 37 -11.99 -4.16 13.92
CA ALA A 37 -13.35 -3.95 14.45
C ALA A 37 -14.36 -3.59 13.35
N GLU A 38 -13.92 -3.00 12.24
CA GLU A 38 -14.76 -2.60 11.10
C GLU A 38 -15.21 -3.82 10.27
N ALA A 39 -14.49 -4.94 10.35
CA ALA A 39 -14.91 -6.19 9.75
C ALA A 39 -16.07 -6.89 10.48
N GLY A 40 -16.49 -6.37 11.65
CA GLY A 40 -17.50 -6.98 12.50
C GLY A 40 -17.04 -8.27 13.19
N ASN A 41 -17.96 -9.00 13.83
CA ASN A 41 -17.65 -10.25 14.53
C ASN A 41 -17.41 -11.44 13.57
N GLY A 42 -16.27 -11.39 12.89
CA GLY A 42 -15.84 -12.34 11.86
C GLY A 42 -15.98 -11.75 10.47
N ALA A 43 -15.02 -12.04 9.58
CA ALA A 43 -15.15 -11.74 8.16
C ALA A 43 -16.37 -12.53 7.62
N SER A 44 -17.55 -11.92 7.74
CA SER A 44 -18.74 -12.52 7.15
C SER A 44 -18.63 -12.35 5.64
N ALA A 45 -19.14 -13.34 4.89
CA ALA A 45 -19.18 -13.26 3.43
C ALA A 45 -19.90 -11.97 2.95
N SER A 46 -20.74 -11.36 3.79
CA SER A 46 -21.41 -10.10 3.51
C SER A 46 -20.46 -8.90 3.43
N ASN A 47 -19.37 -8.87 4.22
CA ASN A 47 -18.43 -7.75 4.22
C ASN A 47 -17.43 -7.82 3.04
N LEU A 48 -17.39 -8.95 2.35
CA LEU A 48 -16.53 -9.15 1.19
C LEU A 48 -17.30 -8.90 -0.12
N ALA A 49 -18.61 -9.10 -0.11
CA ALA A 49 -19.45 -8.92 -1.28
C ALA A 49 -19.47 -7.47 -1.77
N ILE A 50 -19.63 -7.31 -3.07
CA ILE A 50 -19.92 -6.03 -3.69
C ILE A 50 -21.45 -5.90 -3.72
N ASP A 51 -22.01 -5.08 -2.85
CA ASP A 51 -23.44 -4.92 -2.60
C ASP A 51 -24.06 -3.71 -3.29
N PHE A 52 -23.28 -3.06 -4.16
CA PHE A 52 -23.72 -1.93 -4.97
C PHE A 52 -23.63 -2.24 -6.47
N SER A 53 -24.35 -1.46 -7.30
CA SER A 53 -24.37 -1.65 -8.75
C SER A 53 -23.04 -1.25 -9.38
N ILE A 54 -22.48 -2.16 -10.20
CA ILE A 54 -21.21 -1.93 -10.91
C ILE A 54 -21.38 -1.87 -12.43
N SER A 55 -22.61 -1.97 -12.94
CA SER A 55 -22.87 -2.04 -14.40
C SER A 55 -22.44 -0.81 -15.18
N HIS A 56 -22.34 0.33 -14.52
CA HIS A 56 -21.91 1.60 -15.10
C HIS A 56 -20.44 1.93 -14.82
N ILE A 57 -19.75 1.09 -14.05
CA ILE A 57 -18.34 1.30 -13.68
C ILE A 57 -17.43 0.92 -14.84
N ARG A 58 -16.67 1.89 -15.34
CA ARG A 58 -15.80 1.77 -16.51
C ARG A 58 -14.36 1.35 -16.15
N ALA A 59 -13.89 1.73 -14.97
CA ALA A 59 -12.54 1.40 -14.50
C ALA A 59 -12.48 1.33 -12.98
N LEU A 60 -11.48 0.62 -12.47
CA LEU A 60 -11.00 0.74 -11.09
C LEU A 60 -9.66 1.48 -11.14
N VAL A 61 -9.51 2.53 -10.36
CA VAL A 61 -8.23 3.24 -10.14
C VAL A 61 -7.72 2.89 -8.76
N VAL A 62 -6.51 2.38 -8.66
CA VAL A 62 -5.89 1.97 -7.40
C VAL A 62 -4.91 3.04 -6.95
N THR A 63 -5.12 3.58 -5.75
CA THR A 63 -4.23 4.57 -5.15
C THR A 63 -2.91 3.93 -4.70
N HIS A 64 -3.00 2.80 -4.02
CA HIS A 64 -1.84 2.01 -3.57
C HIS A 64 -2.25 0.57 -3.19
N VAL A 65 -1.27 -0.29 -2.90
CA VAL A 65 -1.50 -1.73 -2.80
C VAL A 65 -1.70 -2.26 -1.38
N HIS A 66 -1.96 -1.44 -0.38
CA HIS A 66 -2.38 -1.94 0.93
C HIS A 66 -3.72 -2.68 0.84
N ILE A 67 -3.90 -3.67 1.69
CA ILE A 67 -5.03 -4.60 1.57
C ILE A 67 -6.40 -3.95 1.82
N ASP A 68 -6.43 -2.90 2.63
CA ASP A 68 -7.60 -2.06 2.88
C ASP A 68 -7.95 -1.11 1.72
N HIS A 69 -7.13 -1.11 0.65
CA HIS A 69 -7.38 -0.41 -0.62
C HIS A 69 -7.60 -1.36 -1.80
N VAL A 70 -7.10 -2.61 -1.74
CA VAL A 70 -7.17 -3.53 -2.89
C VAL A 70 -7.80 -4.89 -2.58
N GLY A 71 -8.02 -5.22 -1.32
CA GLY A 71 -8.32 -6.59 -0.88
C GLY A 71 -9.65 -7.15 -1.38
N ARG A 72 -10.61 -6.33 -1.82
CA ARG A 72 -11.86 -6.78 -2.44
C ARG A 72 -11.84 -6.82 -3.96
N ILE A 73 -10.70 -6.55 -4.62
CA ILE A 73 -10.59 -6.67 -6.09
C ILE A 73 -11.01 -8.07 -6.58
N PRO A 74 -10.61 -9.19 -5.95
CA PRO A 74 -11.08 -10.52 -6.37
C PRO A 74 -12.61 -10.67 -6.32
N TYR A 75 -13.25 -10.04 -5.34
CA TYR A 75 -14.71 -10.06 -5.19
C TYR A 75 -15.40 -9.14 -6.19
N LEU A 76 -14.79 -8.01 -6.53
CA LEU A 76 -15.24 -7.12 -7.58
C LEU A 76 -15.24 -7.82 -8.94
N LEU A 77 -14.18 -8.58 -9.25
CA LEU A 77 -14.12 -9.42 -10.46
C LEU A 77 -15.18 -10.53 -10.42
N ALA A 78 -15.40 -11.17 -9.28
CA ALA A 78 -16.43 -12.20 -9.11
C ALA A 78 -17.86 -11.63 -9.25
N ALA A 79 -18.06 -10.36 -8.91
CA ALA A 79 -19.33 -9.64 -9.13
C ALA A 79 -19.58 -9.27 -10.61
N GLY A 80 -18.61 -9.53 -11.48
CA GLY A 80 -18.74 -9.32 -12.92
C GLY A 80 -18.08 -8.05 -13.46
N PHE A 81 -17.26 -7.37 -12.65
CA PHE A 81 -16.46 -6.24 -13.16
C PHE A 81 -15.47 -6.75 -14.22
N ASP A 82 -15.48 -6.10 -15.37
CA ASP A 82 -14.66 -6.47 -16.52
C ASP A 82 -13.80 -5.32 -17.07
N GLY A 83 -13.84 -4.15 -16.44
CA GLY A 83 -13.05 -2.98 -16.80
C GLY A 83 -11.54 -3.09 -16.47
N PRO A 84 -10.75 -2.09 -16.91
CA PRO A 84 -9.34 -1.99 -16.58
C PRO A 84 -9.12 -1.65 -15.10
N ILE A 85 -7.96 -2.06 -14.57
CA ILE A 85 -7.43 -1.71 -13.26
C ILE A 85 -6.24 -0.77 -13.50
N ILE A 86 -6.47 0.51 -13.32
CA ILE A 86 -5.50 1.58 -13.56
C ILE A 86 -4.72 1.82 -12.27
N CYS A 87 -3.40 1.83 -12.32
CA CYS A 87 -2.55 2.10 -11.17
C CYS A 87 -1.17 2.59 -11.63
N SER A 88 -0.34 3.04 -10.69
CA SER A 88 1.05 3.41 -11.00
C SER A 88 1.85 2.18 -11.46
N GLU A 89 2.92 2.40 -12.23
CA GLU A 89 3.79 1.33 -12.72
C GLU A 89 4.35 0.46 -11.56
N PRO A 90 4.83 1.02 -10.42
CA PRO A 90 5.27 0.19 -9.31
C PRO A 90 4.12 -0.60 -8.67
N SER A 91 2.93 0.01 -8.53
CA SER A 91 1.75 -0.69 -8.00
C SER A 91 1.32 -1.85 -8.90
N ALA A 92 1.43 -1.72 -10.23
CA ALA A 92 1.10 -2.79 -11.18
C ALA A 92 2.00 -4.02 -11.00
N ILE A 93 3.25 -3.83 -10.60
CA ILE A 93 4.18 -4.93 -10.30
C ILE A 93 3.80 -5.62 -8.98
N MET A 94 3.47 -4.84 -7.95
CA MET A 94 3.25 -5.36 -6.60
C MET A 94 1.83 -5.93 -6.39
N LEU A 95 0.82 -5.39 -7.06
CA LEU A 95 -0.58 -5.74 -6.82
C LEU A 95 -0.88 -7.24 -6.94
N PRO A 96 -0.40 -7.98 -7.95
CA PRO A 96 -0.62 -9.42 -8.02
C PRO A 96 -0.01 -10.20 -6.84
N GLU A 97 1.16 -9.81 -6.37
CA GLU A 97 1.87 -10.45 -5.26
C GLU A 97 1.11 -10.27 -3.94
N ILE A 98 0.66 -9.03 -3.68
CA ILE A 98 -0.13 -8.68 -2.49
C ILE A 98 -1.44 -9.46 -2.46
N LEU A 99 -2.13 -9.51 -3.59
CA LEU A 99 -3.41 -10.24 -3.68
C LEU A 99 -3.22 -11.75 -3.63
N GLU A 100 -2.09 -12.27 -4.12
CA GLU A 100 -1.75 -13.69 -3.96
C GLU A 100 -1.62 -14.08 -2.49
N ASP A 101 -0.87 -13.27 -1.72
CA ASP A 101 -0.70 -13.53 -0.29
C ASP A 101 -2.01 -13.41 0.48
N ALA A 102 -2.80 -12.37 0.22
CA ALA A 102 -4.12 -12.17 0.80
C ALA A 102 -5.07 -13.34 0.50
N LEU A 103 -5.09 -13.84 -0.74
CA LEU A 103 -5.90 -14.99 -1.14
C LEU A 103 -5.48 -16.26 -0.42
N LYS A 104 -4.17 -16.52 -0.27
CA LYS A 104 -3.62 -17.68 0.44
C LYS A 104 -3.96 -17.68 1.92
N ILE A 105 -3.92 -16.51 2.55
CA ILE A 105 -4.16 -16.38 3.99
C ILE A 105 -5.65 -16.38 4.32
N GLY A 106 -6.45 -15.61 3.58
CA GLY A 106 -7.83 -15.30 3.96
C GLY A 106 -8.91 -16.03 3.19
N PHE A 107 -8.61 -16.59 2.00
CA PHE A 107 -9.66 -17.06 1.11
C PHE A 107 -9.57 -18.55 0.75
N THR A 108 -8.48 -18.99 0.15
CA THR A 108 -8.36 -20.37 -0.36
C THR A 108 -6.92 -20.86 -0.41
N ARG A 109 -6.76 -22.19 -0.32
CA ARG A 109 -5.49 -22.87 -0.58
C ARG A 109 -5.44 -23.53 -1.96
N ASP A 110 -6.49 -23.38 -2.76
CA ASP A 110 -6.54 -23.88 -4.14
C ASP A 110 -5.68 -23.01 -5.04
N ARG A 111 -4.49 -23.52 -5.38
CA ARG A 111 -3.53 -22.84 -6.26
C ARG A 111 -4.10 -22.54 -7.64
N ALA A 112 -4.90 -23.45 -8.20
CA ALA A 112 -5.45 -23.25 -9.54
C ALA A 112 -6.47 -22.11 -9.57
N LEU A 113 -7.25 -21.95 -8.49
CA LEU A 113 -8.17 -20.84 -8.34
C LEU A 113 -7.40 -19.51 -8.15
N ILE A 114 -6.37 -19.49 -7.29
CA ILE A 114 -5.52 -18.32 -7.08
C ILE A 114 -4.90 -17.87 -8.40
N GLU A 115 -4.25 -18.78 -9.14
CA GLU A 115 -3.60 -18.46 -10.42
C GLU A 115 -4.59 -17.92 -11.46
N ARG A 116 -5.82 -18.44 -11.47
CA ARG A 116 -6.88 -17.95 -12.37
C ARG A 116 -7.26 -16.52 -12.03
N VAL A 117 -7.46 -16.20 -10.76
CA VAL A 117 -7.80 -14.85 -10.29
C VAL A 117 -6.65 -13.88 -10.60
N LEU A 118 -5.41 -14.27 -10.29
CA LEU A 118 -4.22 -13.46 -10.60
C LEU A 118 -4.04 -13.24 -12.11
N GLY A 119 -4.32 -14.26 -12.92
CA GLY A 119 -4.32 -14.16 -14.38
C GLY A 119 -5.32 -13.12 -14.90
N LEU A 120 -6.54 -13.10 -14.34
CA LEU A 120 -7.54 -12.08 -14.64
C LEU A 120 -7.08 -10.68 -14.23
N ILE A 121 -6.51 -10.52 -13.03
CA ILE A 121 -5.99 -9.25 -12.56
C ILE A 121 -4.89 -8.75 -13.51
N ARG A 122 -3.87 -9.57 -13.77
CA ARG A 122 -2.76 -9.20 -14.67
C ARG A 122 -3.25 -8.79 -16.06
N SER A 123 -4.28 -9.45 -16.59
CA SER A 123 -4.84 -9.13 -17.92
C SER A 123 -5.59 -7.79 -17.98
N ARG A 124 -5.97 -7.23 -16.83
CA ARG A 124 -6.72 -5.97 -16.70
C ARG A 124 -5.89 -4.82 -16.21
N LEU A 125 -4.65 -5.07 -15.74
CA LEU A 125 -3.75 -4.02 -15.28
C LEU A 125 -3.39 -3.06 -16.41
N VAL A 126 -3.57 -1.77 -16.12
CA VAL A 126 -3.15 -0.66 -16.96
C VAL A 126 -2.19 0.21 -16.14
N PRO A 127 -0.88 -0.08 -16.19
CA PRO A 127 0.11 0.76 -15.54
C PRO A 127 0.19 2.11 -16.23
N VAL A 128 0.11 3.19 -15.45
CA VAL A 128 0.24 4.55 -15.95
C VAL A 128 1.38 5.28 -15.24
N PRO A 129 2.18 6.07 -15.96
CA PRO A 129 3.22 6.88 -15.35
C PRO A 129 2.60 8.00 -14.52
N TYR A 130 3.33 8.44 -13.48
CA TYR A 130 2.93 9.62 -12.72
C TYR A 130 2.89 10.88 -13.58
N GLU A 131 2.07 11.84 -13.17
CA GLU A 131 2.00 13.19 -13.73
C GLU A 131 1.43 13.27 -15.15
N GLN A 132 0.99 12.14 -15.72
CA GLN A 132 0.40 12.09 -17.06
C GLN A 132 -1.10 11.83 -16.98
N TRP A 133 -1.86 12.58 -17.76
CA TRP A 133 -3.29 12.36 -17.93
C TRP A 133 -3.54 11.09 -18.75
N HIS A 134 -4.43 10.27 -18.24
CA HIS A 134 -4.90 9.05 -18.89
C HIS A 134 -6.41 9.14 -19.07
N SER A 135 -6.88 9.09 -20.33
CA SER A 135 -8.31 9.09 -20.61
C SER A 135 -8.92 7.73 -20.26
N VAL A 136 -9.95 7.75 -19.41
CA VAL A 136 -10.71 6.56 -19.04
C VAL A 136 -11.87 6.33 -20.00
N PHE A 137 -12.59 7.39 -20.30
CA PHE A 137 -13.58 7.44 -21.36
C PHE A 137 -13.73 8.87 -21.90
N ASP A 138 -14.07 8.96 -23.17
CA ASP A 138 -14.24 10.23 -23.87
C ASP A 138 -15.46 10.08 -24.81
N GLY A 139 -16.63 10.50 -24.33
CA GLY A 139 -17.90 10.47 -25.04
C GLY A 139 -18.38 11.87 -25.39
N LYS A 140 -19.48 11.95 -26.11
CA LYS A 140 -20.04 13.24 -26.56
C LYS A 140 -20.58 14.10 -25.40
N ASP A 141 -21.18 13.46 -24.41
CA ASP A 141 -21.89 14.12 -23.33
C ASP A 141 -21.22 13.93 -21.96
N GLU A 142 -20.22 13.06 -21.88
CA GLU A 142 -19.46 12.75 -20.66
C GLU A 142 -18.03 12.33 -20.98
N SER A 143 -17.07 12.83 -20.24
CA SER A 143 -15.66 12.44 -20.34
C SER A 143 -15.02 12.37 -18.96
N LEU A 144 -14.00 11.51 -18.84
CA LEU A 144 -13.21 11.39 -17.62
C LEU A 144 -11.77 11.03 -17.95
N SER A 145 -10.85 11.81 -17.43
CA SER A 145 -9.44 11.53 -17.42
C SER A 145 -8.91 11.48 -15.99
N VAL A 146 -7.93 10.64 -15.74
CA VAL A 146 -7.26 10.53 -14.43
C VAL A 146 -5.77 10.80 -14.56
N ARG A 147 -5.19 11.36 -13.51
CA ARG A 147 -3.76 11.58 -13.36
C ARG A 147 -3.31 11.13 -11.99
N LEU A 148 -2.28 10.30 -11.94
CA LEU A 148 -1.70 9.80 -10.71
C LEU A 148 -0.55 10.72 -10.29
N GLN A 149 -0.58 11.16 -9.05
CA GLN A 149 0.46 11.97 -8.44
C GLN A 149 1.05 11.21 -7.25
N ARG A 150 2.34 11.39 -6.95
CA ARG A 150 2.97 10.69 -5.84
C ARG A 150 2.36 11.05 -4.50
N ALA A 151 1.86 10.07 -3.77
CA ALA A 151 1.30 10.25 -2.43
C ALA A 151 2.34 10.10 -1.31
N GLY A 152 3.53 9.54 -1.59
CA GLY A 152 4.62 9.41 -0.62
C GLY A 152 4.39 8.44 0.54
N HIS A 153 3.30 7.64 0.50
CA HIS A 153 2.90 6.73 1.57
C HIS A 153 3.67 5.40 1.53
N ILE A 154 3.64 4.71 0.39
CA ILE A 154 4.47 3.54 0.07
C ILE A 154 4.98 3.63 -1.36
N LEU A 155 5.90 2.74 -1.75
CA LEU A 155 6.32 2.63 -3.14
C LEU A 155 5.10 2.41 -4.04
N GLY A 156 4.96 3.20 -5.08
CA GLY A 156 3.83 3.11 -6.00
C GLY A 156 2.58 3.85 -5.56
N SER A 157 2.51 4.39 -4.33
CA SER A 157 1.34 5.14 -3.86
C SER A 157 1.10 6.40 -4.67
N ALA A 158 -0.18 6.68 -4.92
CA ALA A 158 -0.64 7.84 -5.65
C ALA A 158 -1.89 8.45 -5.02
N TYR A 159 -1.99 9.77 -5.06
CA TYR A 159 -3.29 10.41 -5.06
C TYR A 159 -3.79 10.56 -6.49
N VAL A 160 -5.11 10.61 -6.67
CA VAL A 160 -5.74 10.57 -7.97
C VAL A 160 -6.45 11.89 -8.25
N GLU A 161 -6.02 12.58 -9.28
CA GLU A 161 -6.74 13.71 -9.85
C GLU A 161 -7.65 13.21 -10.96
N CYS A 162 -8.90 13.63 -10.95
CA CYS A 162 -9.92 13.29 -11.94
C CYS A 162 -10.43 14.56 -12.61
N GLU A 163 -10.27 14.69 -13.92
CA GLU A 163 -10.95 15.70 -14.73
C GLU A 163 -12.23 15.07 -15.30
N ALA A 164 -13.37 15.53 -14.81
CA ALA A 164 -14.68 15.02 -15.15
C ALA A 164 -15.49 16.09 -15.86
N GLU A 165 -16.14 15.73 -16.97
CA GLU A 165 -17.06 16.59 -17.68
C GLU A 165 -18.38 15.84 -17.92
N SER A 166 -19.51 16.48 -17.64
CA SER A 166 -20.85 15.95 -17.91
C SER A 166 -21.81 17.09 -18.17
N ASP A 167 -22.55 17.01 -19.29
CA ASP A 167 -23.59 17.99 -19.65
C ASP A 167 -23.07 19.45 -19.68
N GLY A 168 -21.76 19.65 -20.00
CA GLY A 168 -21.10 20.95 -20.04
C GLY A 168 -20.62 21.47 -18.68
N GLU A 169 -20.78 20.70 -17.61
CA GLU A 169 -20.18 20.96 -16.31
C GLU A 169 -18.80 20.26 -16.24
N PHE A 170 -17.77 21.00 -15.80
CA PHE A 170 -16.41 20.49 -15.63
C PHE A 170 -15.99 20.62 -14.17
N GLU A 171 -15.49 19.52 -13.60
CA GLU A 171 -14.93 19.52 -12.24
C GLU A 171 -13.61 18.76 -12.20
N ARG A 172 -12.69 19.25 -11.35
CA ARG A 172 -11.51 18.49 -10.91
C ARG A 172 -11.76 17.93 -9.51
N VAL A 173 -11.89 16.62 -9.43
CA VAL A 173 -12.05 15.88 -8.18
C VAL A 173 -10.74 15.22 -7.82
N VAL A 174 -10.32 15.32 -6.56
CA VAL A 174 -9.08 14.70 -6.06
C VAL A 174 -9.40 13.71 -4.95
N PHE A 175 -8.82 12.51 -5.05
CA PHE A 175 -8.86 11.48 -4.02
C PHE A 175 -7.45 11.25 -3.50
N SER A 176 -7.23 11.49 -2.20
CA SER A 176 -5.88 11.43 -1.64
C SER A 176 -5.29 10.02 -1.58
N GLY A 177 -6.13 8.98 -1.46
CA GLY A 177 -5.65 7.73 -0.89
C GLY A 177 -4.99 8.00 0.45
N ASP A 178 -4.02 7.19 0.84
CA ASP A 178 -3.21 7.43 2.01
C ASP A 178 -2.00 8.31 1.65
N LEU A 179 -1.79 9.36 2.42
CA LEU A 179 -0.70 10.32 2.22
C LEU A 179 0.51 9.95 3.06
N GLY A 180 1.66 10.05 2.44
CA GLY A 180 2.93 9.96 3.13
C GLY A 180 3.21 11.24 3.91
N ALA A 181 4.12 11.11 4.83
CA ALA A 181 4.54 12.25 5.62
C ALA A 181 5.80 12.89 5.04
N SER A 182 5.98 14.18 5.36
CA SER A 182 7.23 14.88 5.12
C SER A 182 8.42 14.16 5.76
N HIS A 183 9.57 14.28 5.11
CA HIS A 183 10.83 13.68 5.57
C HIS A 183 10.82 12.14 5.68
N ALA A 184 10.05 11.45 4.83
CA ALA A 184 10.18 10.00 4.67
C ALA A 184 11.55 9.67 4.05
N PRO A 185 12.27 8.63 4.54
CA PRO A 185 13.66 8.42 4.10
C PRO A 185 13.77 7.88 2.67
N LEU A 186 12.74 7.18 2.19
CA LEU A 186 12.80 6.44 0.93
C LEU A 186 11.89 7.02 -0.15
N LEU A 187 10.94 7.87 0.21
CA LEU A 187 9.91 8.35 -0.71
C LEU A 187 9.86 9.87 -0.74
N PRO A 188 9.59 10.47 -1.92
CA PRO A 188 9.37 11.90 -2.01
C PRO A 188 8.08 12.30 -1.29
N GLU A 189 8.06 13.50 -0.75
CA GLU A 189 6.88 14.10 -0.16
C GLU A 189 5.78 14.30 -1.21
N PRO A 190 4.49 14.14 -0.84
CA PRO A 190 3.40 14.48 -1.72
C PRO A 190 3.40 15.98 -2.02
N GLN A 191 3.21 16.33 -3.28
CA GLN A 191 3.01 17.73 -3.68
C GLN A 191 1.51 18.01 -3.72
N PRO A 192 1.05 19.20 -3.27
CA PRO A 192 -0.37 19.52 -3.33
C PRO A 192 -0.85 19.61 -4.79
N PRO A 193 -2.11 19.26 -5.06
CA PRO A 193 -2.68 19.46 -6.39
C PRO A 193 -2.79 20.95 -6.72
N GLU A 194 -2.61 21.29 -7.99
CA GLU A 194 -2.74 22.68 -8.44
C GLU A 194 -4.17 23.23 -8.26
N ARG A 195 -5.16 22.34 -8.39
CA ARG A 195 -6.58 22.65 -8.25
C ARG A 195 -7.34 21.41 -7.79
N ALA A 196 -8.33 21.62 -6.93
CA ALA A 196 -9.40 20.66 -6.63
C ALA A 196 -10.70 21.45 -6.42
N ASP A 197 -11.74 21.09 -7.16
CA ASP A 197 -13.08 21.63 -6.93
C ASP A 197 -13.74 20.84 -5.80
N ARG A 198 -13.48 19.52 -5.74
CA ARG A 198 -13.81 18.64 -4.61
C ARG A 198 -12.60 17.79 -4.22
N LEU A 199 -12.42 17.62 -2.92
CA LEU A 199 -11.33 16.83 -2.35
C LEU A 199 -11.89 15.78 -1.39
N VAL A 200 -11.58 14.52 -1.65
CA VAL A 200 -11.76 13.40 -0.72
C VAL A 200 -10.39 13.11 -0.12
N ILE A 201 -10.24 13.40 1.17
CA ILE A 201 -8.96 13.32 1.86
C ILE A 201 -9.05 12.37 3.05
N GLU A 202 -8.00 11.56 3.26
CA GLU A 202 -7.86 10.75 4.46
C GLU A 202 -7.79 11.61 5.73
N SER A 203 -8.18 11.02 6.85
CA SER A 203 -8.07 11.66 8.15
C SER A 203 -7.74 10.67 9.27
N THR A 204 -6.94 9.67 8.96
CA THR A 204 -6.54 8.58 9.88
C THR A 204 -5.99 9.11 11.21
N TYR A 205 -5.20 10.17 11.16
CA TYR A 205 -4.65 10.87 12.32
C TYR A 205 -5.08 12.34 12.36
N GLY A 206 -6.24 12.67 11.82
CA GLY A 206 -6.72 14.04 11.72
C GLY A 206 -6.99 14.75 13.06
N ASP A 207 -7.03 13.99 14.14
CA ASP A 207 -7.24 14.46 15.53
C ASP A 207 -5.95 14.59 16.34
N LYS A 208 -4.77 14.33 15.76
CA LYS A 208 -3.49 14.28 16.49
C LYS A 208 -2.35 14.92 15.74
N ASP A 209 -1.53 15.64 16.48
CA ASP A 209 -0.21 16.05 16.00
C ASP A 209 0.78 14.89 16.21
N HIS A 210 1.56 14.61 15.17
CA HIS A 210 2.65 13.64 15.27
C HIS A 210 3.84 14.24 16.01
N GLU A 211 4.56 13.37 16.74
CA GLU A 211 5.85 13.72 17.31
C GLU A 211 6.87 14.09 16.20
N SER A 212 7.86 14.92 16.57
CA SER A 212 8.94 15.30 15.67
C SER A 212 9.61 14.06 15.07
N ARG A 213 9.77 14.08 13.74
CA ARG A 213 10.43 13.01 12.99
C ARG A 213 11.95 13.18 12.90
N GLU A 214 12.46 14.36 13.22
CA GLU A 214 13.89 14.67 13.12
C GLU A 214 14.72 13.78 14.07
N GLU A 215 14.18 13.47 15.25
CA GLU A 215 14.87 12.66 16.27
C GLU A 215 14.52 11.16 16.21
N ARG A 216 13.66 10.73 15.30
CA ARG A 216 13.15 9.34 15.29
C ARG A 216 14.27 8.29 15.21
N ARG A 217 15.34 8.55 14.46
CA ARG A 217 16.49 7.66 14.33
C ARG A 217 17.21 7.50 15.67
N TYR A 218 17.46 8.60 16.36
CA TYR A 218 18.14 8.55 17.66
C TYR A 218 17.26 7.96 18.77
N ARG A 219 15.94 8.14 18.68
CA ARG A 219 14.99 7.43 19.56
C ARG A 219 15.03 5.92 19.29
N LEU A 220 15.04 5.49 18.03
CA LEU A 220 15.20 4.09 17.65
C LEU A 220 16.53 3.54 18.20
N LYS A 221 17.64 4.30 18.05
CA LYS A 221 18.93 3.96 18.63
C LYS A 221 18.82 3.70 20.12
N ALA A 222 18.28 4.65 20.87
CA ALA A 222 18.15 4.53 22.33
C ALA A 222 17.28 3.34 22.76
N VAL A 223 16.20 3.03 22.02
CA VAL A 223 15.35 1.86 22.30
C VAL A 223 16.11 0.56 22.03
N LEU A 224 16.87 0.47 20.95
CA LEU A 224 17.65 -0.73 20.62
C LEU A 224 18.77 -0.95 21.64
N GLU A 225 19.52 0.08 21.98
CA GLU A 225 20.59 0.01 22.99
C GLU A 225 20.05 -0.44 24.34
N HIS A 226 18.97 0.20 24.81
CA HIS A 226 18.34 -0.18 26.09
C HIS A 226 17.82 -1.63 26.09
N ALA A 227 17.18 -2.05 25.00
CA ALA A 227 16.61 -3.40 24.92
C ALA A 227 17.67 -4.50 24.74
N LEU A 228 18.87 -4.16 24.34
CA LEU A 228 19.99 -5.10 24.17
C LEU A 228 21.00 -5.08 25.33
N GLU A 229 20.79 -4.23 26.34
CA GLU A 229 21.66 -4.15 27.54
C GLU A 229 21.84 -5.49 28.26
N ASP A 230 20.82 -6.35 28.25
CA ASP A 230 20.84 -7.67 28.86
C ASP A 230 21.07 -8.83 27.86
N GLY A 231 21.45 -8.52 26.62
CA GLY A 231 21.66 -9.50 25.55
C GLY A 231 20.35 -10.09 24.99
N GLY A 232 19.25 -9.39 25.18
CA GLY A 232 17.91 -9.80 24.73
C GLY A 232 17.73 -9.73 23.21
N THR A 233 16.48 -9.93 22.79
CA THR A 233 16.06 -9.83 21.38
C THR A 233 14.97 -8.79 21.23
N VAL A 234 15.11 -7.90 20.26
CA VAL A 234 14.10 -6.89 19.93
C VAL A 234 13.16 -7.42 18.86
N LEU A 235 11.87 -7.47 19.14
CA LEU A 235 10.82 -7.81 18.19
C LEU A 235 10.10 -6.53 17.75
N VAL A 236 10.16 -6.24 16.45
CA VAL A 236 9.53 -5.06 15.87
C VAL A 236 8.44 -5.49 14.89
N PRO A 237 7.14 -5.42 15.27
CA PRO A 237 6.06 -5.68 14.35
C PRO A 237 5.98 -4.52 13.33
N ALA A 238 6.00 -4.85 12.04
CA ALA A 238 5.88 -3.88 10.97
C ALA A 238 5.11 -4.47 9.79
N PHE A 239 4.39 -3.62 9.06
CA PHE A 239 3.79 -4.04 7.80
C PHE A 239 4.88 -4.40 6.78
N SER A 240 4.63 -5.45 6.01
CA SER A 240 5.60 -5.98 5.04
C SER A 240 5.97 -4.99 3.94
N ILE A 241 5.11 -4.03 3.63
CA ILE A 241 5.34 -2.96 2.64
C ILE A 241 5.29 -1.59 3.32
N GLY A 242 6.30 -0.77 3.03
CA GLY A 242 6.47 0.58 3.53
C GLY A 242 7.26 0.61 4.83
N ARG A 243 6.62 0.31 5.96
CA ARG A 243 7.24 0.46 7.30
C ARG A 243 8.45 -0.43 7.55
N THR A 244 8.45 -1.66 7.03
CA THR A 244 9.61 -2.55 7.13
C THR A 244 10.82 -1.95 6.41
N GLN A 245 10.64 -1.41 5.20
CA GLN A 245 11.72 -0.81 4.42
C GLN A 245 12.26 0.46 5.09
N ASP A 246 11.38 1.32 5.61
CA ASP A 246 11.78 2.52 6.35
C ASP A 246 12.62 2.16 7.59
N LEU A 247 12.15 1.17 8.37
CA LEU A 247 12.85 0.70 9.57
C LEU A 247 14.23 0.15 9.24
N LEU A 248 14.31 -0.70 8.21
CA LEU A 248 15.58 -1.28 7.77
C LEU A 248 16.59 -0.20 7.34
N TYR A 249 16.11 0.81 6.60
CA TYR A 249 16.93 1.95 6.20
C TYR A 249 17.44 2.75 7.40
N GLU A 250 16.60 3.00 8.41
CA GLU A 250 17.02 3.72 9.61
C GLU A 250 18.03 2.92 10.43
N ILE A 251 17.86 1.58 10.56
CA ILE A 251 18.82 0.71 11.25
C ILE A 251 20.14 0.65 10.49
N GLU A 252 20.10 0.52 9.16
CA GLU A 252 21.32 0.54 8.34
C GLU A 252 22.06 1.87 8.49
N SER A 253 21.32 2.97 8.54
CA SER A 253 21.92 4.30 8.78
C SER A 253 22.58 4.39 10.15
N LEU A 254 21.97 3.82 11.21
CA LEU A 254 22.57 3.74 12.54
C LEU A 254 23.84 2.87 12.55
N ILE A 255 23.81 1.71 11.89
CA ILE A 255 24.97 0.85 11.74
C ILE A 255 26.12 1.59 11.02
N HIS A 256 25.79 2.39 10.00
CA HIS A 256 26.79 3.18 9.30
C HIS A 256 27.38 4.29 10.17
N GLU A 257 26.56 4.98 10.94
CA GLU A 257 26.95 6.12 11.78
C GLU A 257 27.70 5.67 13.05
N PHE A 258 27.23 4.62 13.71
CA PHE A 258 27.70 4.15 15.03
C PHE A 258 28.41 2.78 14.99
N GLY A 259 28.87 2.34 13.83
CA GLY A 259 29.35 0.96 13.63
C GLY A 259 30.41 0.46 14.60
N SER A 260 31.23 1.35 15.19
CA SER A 260 32.25 1.01 16.17
C SER A 260 31.77 1.02 17.62
N ASP A 261 30.63 1.69 17.87
CA ASP A 261 30.04 1.82 19.18
C ASP A 261 29.32 0.53 19.57
N GLU A 262 29.14 0.30 20.86
CA GLU A 262 28.39 -0.87 21.35
C GLU A 262 26.90 -0.58 21.34
N VAL A 263 26.12 -1.50 20.77
CA VAL A 263 24.64 -1.53 20.86
C VAL A 263 24.15 -2.37 22.04
N GLY A 264 25.01 -3.23 22.55
CA GLY A 264 24.81 -4.09 23.71
C GLY A 264 26.15 -4.60 24.22
N PRO A 265 26.22 -5.33 25.33
CA PRO A 265 27.48 -5.86 25.90
C PRO A 265 28.24 -6.68 24.89
N ASP A 266 29.49 -6.27 24.60
CA ASP A 266 30.39 -6.91 23.64
C ASP A 266 29.79 -7.01 22.21
N LEU A 267 28.78 -6.20 21.86
CA LEU A 267 28.12 -6.20 20.56
C LEU A 267 28.24 -4.82 19.90
N PRO A 268 29.16 -4.63 18.97
CA PRO A 268 29.22 -3.41 18.16
C PRO A 268 28.02 -3.33 17.20
N TRP A 269 27.56 -2.11 16.87
CA TRP A 269 26.48 -1.87 15.91
C TRP A 269 26.69 -2.58 14.58
N ARG A 270 27.93 -2.63 14.05
CA ARG A 270 28.24 -3.31 12.78
C ARG A 270 28.01 -4.82 12.79
N ASP A 271 27.96 -5.42 13.98
CA ASP A 271 27.78 -6.87 14.17
C ASP A 271 26.34 -7.22 14.59
N LEU A 272 25.45 -6.22 14.67
CA LEU A 272 24.03 -6.42 14.97
C LEU A 272 23.39 -7.33 13.92
N GLU A 273 22.83 -8.46 14.37
CA GLU A 273 22.07 -9.36 13.50
C GLU A 273 20.63 -8.87 13.32
N ILE A 274 20.18 -8.73 12.07
CA ILE A 274 18.82 -8.36 11.71
C ILE A 274 18.15 -9.51 10.99
N VAL A 275 17.04 -10.00 11.56
CA VAL A 275 16.24 -11.08 10.96
C VAL A 275 14.92 -10.50 10.50
N VAL A 276 14.62 -10.60 9.20
CA VAL A 276 13.33 -10.24 8.63
C VAL A 276 12.53 -11.53 8.43
N ASP A 277 11.51 -11.70 9.27
CA ASP A 277 10.54 -12.81 9.14
C ASP A 277 9.28 -12.27 8.45
N SER A 278 9.28 -12.32 7.14
CA SER A 278 8.19 -11.86 6.27
C SER A 278 7.96 -12.86 5.14
N PRO A 279 6.72 -13.04 4.68
CA PRO A 279 6.50 -13.67 3.38
C PRO A 279 7.38 -12.95 2.33
N PRO A 280 7.90 -13.64 1.30
CA PRO A 280 8.72 -13.02 0.27
C PRO A 280 7.86 -12.07 -0.56
N ILE A 281 7.68 -10.86 -0.08
CA ILE A 281 7.10 -9.76 -0.83
C ILE A 281 8.27 -9.01 -1.43
N LEU A 282 8.52 -9.27 -2.70
CA LEU A 282 9.59 -8.78 -3.54
C LEU A 282 10.98 -9.25 -3.04
N PRO A 283 11.86 -9.73 -3.91
CA PRO A 283 13.25 -9.71 -3.56
C PRO A 283 13.53 -8.25 -3.19
N VAL A 284 13.90 -8.00 -1.93
CA VAL A 284 14.64 -6.78 -1.60
C VAL A 284 15.81 -6.87 -2.56
N SER A 285 15.63 -6.29 -3.74
CA SER A 285 16.73 -6.14 -4.66
C SER A 285 17.70 -5.33 -3.84
N THR A 286 18.70 -6.01 -3.32
CA THR A 286 19.91 -5.38 -2.87
C THR A 286 20.40 -4.63 -4.08
N GLY A 287 19.81 -3.46 -4.29
CA GLY A 287 20.24 -2.46 -5.24
C GLY A 287 21.56 -1.87 -4.76
N THR A 288 22.53 -2.74 -4.49
CA THR A 288 23.94 -2.43 -4.48
C THR A 288 24.41 -2.30 -5.93
N SER A 289 23.73 -1.44 -6.70
CA SER A 289 24.34 -0.91 -7.90
C SER A 289 25.24 0.24 -7.47
N SER A 290 26.54 -0.09 -7.37
CA SER A 290 27.68 0.82 -7.54
C SER A 290 27.68 2.12 -6.72
N LEU A 291 27.80 2.01 -5.39
CA LEU A 291 28.70 2.90 -4.67
C LEU A 291 29.97 2.11 -4.38
N SER A 292 31.00 2.38 -5.17
CA SER A 292 32.35 1.83 -5.03
C SER A 292 32.99 2.28 -3.72
N GLY A 293 32.77 1.51 -2.68
CA GLY A 293 33.44 1.62 -1.40
C GLY A 293 33.27 0.29 -0.70
N THR A 294 34.38 -0.35 -0.39
CA THR A 294 34.51 -1.65 0.28
C THR A 294 33.87 -1.65 1.66
N LEU A 295 32.53 -1.73 1.73
CA LEU A 295 31.81 -2.08 2.92
C LEU A 295 31.28 -3.50 2.75
N LYS A 296 31.57 -4.38 3.70
CA LYS A 296 30.89 -5.67 3.79
C LYS A 296 29.39 -5.39 3.90
N PRO A 297 28.53 -6.11 3.13
CA PRO A 297 27.09 -5.99 3.34
C PRO A 297 26.79 -6.34 4.81
N PRO A 298 25.83 -5.63 5.46
CA PRO A 298 25.40 -5.99 6.80
C PRO A 298 24.91 -7.45 6.82
N ASN A 299 25.06 -8.14 7.95
CA ASN A 299 24.65 -9.53 8.16
C ASN A 299 23.11 -9.64 8.14
N TRP A 300 22.52 -9.63 6.95
CA TRP A 300 21.10 -9.81 6.78
C TRP A 300 20.77 -11.27 6.54
N SER A 301 19.89 -11.84 7.34
CA SER A 301 19.27 -13.12 7.05
C SER A 301 17.77 -12.94 6.84
N VAL A 302 17.29 -13.22 5.63
CA VAL A 302 15.85 -13.31 5.34
C VAL A 302 15.45 -14.76 5.56
N ARG A 303 14.64 -15.03 6.61
CA ARG A 303 13.98 -16.34 6.78
C ARG A 303 12.60 -16.25 6.13
N ALA A 304 12.43 -16.93 5.00
CA ALA A 304 11.10 -17.23 4.50
C ALA A 304 10.40 -18.14 5.53
N GLY A 305 9.30 -17.69 6.12
CA GLY A 305 8.56 -18.41 7.14
C GLY A 305 7.97 -19.72 6.60
N THR A 306 8.74 -20.81 6.61
CA THR A 306 8.22 -22.15 6.49
C THR A 306 7.77 -22.60 7.87
N ARG A 307 6.45 -22.57 8.16
CA ARG A 307 5.89 -23.24 9.33
C ARG A 307 6.21 -24.72 9.25
N SER A 308 7.28 -25.18 9.90
CA SER A 308 7.47 -26.58 10.20
C SER A 308 6.41 -26.97 11.24
N ARG A 309 5.43 -27.78 10.84
CA ARG A 309 4.60 -28.49 11.80
C ARG A 309 5.50 -29.47 12.54
N SER A 310 5.82 -29.20 13.80
CA SER A 310 6.25 -30.26 14.69
C SER A 310 5.05 -31.19 14.91
N ASN A 311 5.12 -32.38 14.33
CA ASN A 311 4.28 -33.51 14.75
C ASN A 311 4.65 -33.83 16.21
N ASN A 312 3.82 -33.42 17.14
CA ASN A 312 3.77 -34.07 18.44
C ASN A 312 2.68 -35.15 18.39
N SER A 313 3.11 -36.36 18.03
CA SER A 313 2.44 -37.60 18.41
C SER A 313 2.81 -37.93 19.85
N ARG A 314 1.88 -37.70 20.78
CA ARG A 314 1.61 -38.62 21.93
C ARG A 314 0.30 -38.22 22.59
#